data_598c14b6732c715c195948c8362f84b3
#
_entry.id   598c14b6732c715c195948c8362f84b3
#
_cell.length_a   1.000
_cell.length_b   1.000
_cell.length_c   1.000
_cell.angle_alpha   90.00
_cell.angle_beta   90.00
_cell.angle_gamma   90.00
#
_symmetry.space_group_name_H-M   'P 1'
#
loop_
_entity.id
_entity.type
_entity.pdbx_description
1 polymer ?
#
loop_
_entity_poly.entity_id
_entity_poly.type
_entity_poly.pdbx_seq_one_letter_code
_entity_poly.pdbx_strand_id
1 'polypeptide(L)'
;MFLLYVNLSFRDDIVNWLKKQVILNIRDKDFYLNSAVLQYIDYLEGIYKKRTIDKEMNMEIRKVIEERLKLDKCLDNREKVRILQSKIDDMDEILQQMETMQNEYRNKIFASWREEVANRYPQYRHTTPEDDTHVGVIMEIGGIEVWAYIFENSQLYCQVEMSRDLPNKKRNIKKSWVYLGLEDLLPQEQTDAIWKYFDYNDFEGVFNCFLQVVEKCKQEIERENQAGVESEAESVE
;
A
#
# COMPACT_ATOMS: atom_id res chain seq x y z
N MET A 1 -8.11 -24.54 9.83
CA MET A 1 -8.57 -23.66 8.74
C MET A 1 -9.47 -24.49 7.83
N PHE A 2 -10.79 -24.45 8.06
CA PHE A 2 -11.77 -25.18 7.24
C PHE A 2 -12.11 -24.31 6.01
N LEU A 3 -11.58 -24.68 4.86
CA LEU A 3 -12.05 -24.17 3.56
C LEU A 3 -13.41 -24.85 3.28
N LEU A 4 -14.50 -24.18 3.63
CA LEU A 4 -15.82 -24.53 3.15
C LEU A 4 -15.89 -24.22 1.64
N TYR A 5 -15.72 -25.25 0.82
CA TYR A 5 -16.15 -25.23 -0.57
C TYR A 5 -17.69 -25.19 -0.57
N VAL A 6 -18.25 -23.99 -0.46
CA VAL A 6 -19.69 -23.81 -0.62
C VAL A 6 -20.01 -23.87 -2.10
N ASN A 7 -20.79 -24.85 -2.49
CA ASN A 7 -21.33 -24.99 -3.85
C ASN A 7 -22.05 -23.69 -4.25
N LEU A 8 -21.80 -23.17 -5.43
CA LEU A 8 -22.29 -21.86 -5.91
C LEU A 8 -23.81 -21.69 -5.83
N SER A 9 -24.61 -22.80 -5.86
CA SER A 9 -26.05 -22.76 -5.70
C SER A 9 -26.54 -22.40 -4.28
N PHE A 10 -25.75 -22.65 -3.26
CA PHE A 10 -26.07 -22.30 -1.87
C PHE A 10 -25.81 -20.86 -1.50
N ARG A 11 -25.14 -20.14 -2.34
CA ARG A 11 -24.59 -18.84 -2.01
C ARG A 11 -25.64 -17.73 -2.03
N ASP A 12 -26.46 -17.67 -3.07
CA ASP A 12 -27.54 -16.68 -3.15
C ASP A 12 -28.52 -16.87 -2.00
N ASP A 13 -28.73 -18.12 -1.59
CA ASP A 13 -29.55 -18.47 -0.43
C ASP A 13 -28.88 -17.95 0.87
N ILE A 14 -27.56 -18.09 1.01
CA ILE A 14 -26.81 -17.58 2.18
C ILE A 14 -26.84 -16.05 2.22
N VAL A 15 -26.56 -15.38 1.12
CA VAL A 15 -26.58 -13.91 1.04
C VAL A 15 -27.99 -13.39 1.33
N ASN A 16 -29.02 -13.99 0.74
CA ASN A 16 -30.41 -13.61 0.98
C ASN A 16 -30.83 -13.89 2.43
N TRP A 17 -30.35 -14.99 3.01
CA TRP A 17 -30.61 -15.31 4.43
C TRP A 17 -29.90 -14.26 5.33
N LEU A 18 -28.65 -13.93 5.09
CA LEU A 18 -27.90 -12.91 5.84
C LEU A 18 -28.59 -11.54 5.75
N LYS A 19 -29.03 -11.12 4.55
CA LYS A 19 -29.78 -9.87 4.37
C LYS A 19 -31.07 -9.85 5.18
N LYS A 20 -31.79 -10.97 5.21
CA LYS A 20 -33.00 -11.11 6.05
C LYS A 20 -32.66 -10.99 7.55
N GLN A 21 -31.55 -11.61 8.00
CA GLN A 21 -31.14 -11.52 9.41
C GLN A 21 -30.78 -10.08 9.79
N VAL A 22 -30.07 -9.33 8.93
CA VAL A 22 -29.79 -7.91 9.17
C VAL A 22 -31.07 -7.10 9.31
N ILE A 23 -32.05 -7.31 8.42
CA ILE A 23 -33.36 -6.61 8.49
C ILE A 23 -34.11 -6.95 9.76
N LEU A 24 -34.09 -8.21 10.20
CA LEU A 24 -34.75 -8.67 11.41
C LEU A 24 -34.08 -8.16 12.69
N ASN A 25 -32.76 -8.09 12.69
CA ASN A 25 -31.95 -7.71 13.84
C ASN A 25 -31.70 -6.18 13.96
N ILE A 26 -32.11 -5.38 12.97
CA ILE A 26 -32.07 -3.90 13.07
C ILE A 26 -32.89 -3.41 14.30
N ARG A 27 -33.84 -4.20 14.78
CA ARG A 27 -34.63 -3.89 15.99
C ARG A 27 -33.89 -4.16 17.30
N ASP A 28 -32.89 -5.04 17.30
CA ASP A 28 -32.08 -5.39 18.48
C ASP A 28 -30.69 -4.74 18.33
N LYS A 29 -30.52 -3.67 18.96
CA LYS A 29 -29.41 -2.77 19.29
C LYS A 29 -27.94 -3.22 19.07
N ASP A 30 -27.62 -4.29 18.37
CA ASP A 30 -26.26 -4.72 18.12
C ASP A 30 -25.73 -4.15 16.78
N PHE A 31 -25.44 -2.84 16.80
CA PHE A 31 -24.92 -2.08 15.66
C PHE A 31 -23.63 -2.69 15.10
N TYR A 32 -22.77 -3.22 15.97
CA TYR A 32 -21.48 -3.80 15.55
C TYR A 32 -21.66 -5.11 14.78
N LEU A 33 -22.54 -5.98 15.25
CA LEU A 33 -22.82 -7.24 14.56
C LEU A 33 -23.47 -7.00 13.20
N ASN A 34 -24.41 -6.07 13.12
CA ASN A 34 -25.07 -5.71 11.87
C ASN A 34 -24.09 -5.09 10.87
N SER A 35 -23.16 -4.23 11.31
CA SER A 35 -22.12 -3.65 10.47
C SER A 35 -21.16 -4.73 9.94
N ALA A 36 -20.73 -5.67 10.78
CA ALA A 36 -19.88 -6.79 10.38
C ALA A 36 -20.56 -7.72 9.36
N VAL A 37 -21.85 -8.01 9.55
CA VAL A 37 -22.62 -8.83 8.61
C VAL A 37 -22.81 -8.11 7.27
N LEU A 38 -23.08 -6.81 7.25
CA LEU A 38 -23.17 -6.01 6.02
C LEU A 38 -21.85 -6.00 5.26
N GLN A 39 -20.72 -5.76 5.94
CA GLN A 39 -19.38 -5.83 5.33
C GLN A 39 -19.10 -7.22 4.75
N TYR A 40 -19.52 -8.28 5.43
CA TYR A 40 -19.35 -9.64 4.92
C TYR A 40 -20.23 -9.92 3.69
N ILE A 41 -21.47 -9.38 3.65
CA ILE A 41 -22.35 -9.45 2.47
C ILE A 41 -21.69 -8.74 1.28
N ASP A 42 -21.18 -7.51 1.48
CA ASP A 42 -20.50 -6.73 0.44
C ASP A 42 -19.25 -7.45 -0.09
N TYR A 43 -18.49 -8.07 0.82
CA TYR A 43 -17.35 -8.90 0.45
C TYR A 43 -17.76 -10.11 -0.41
N LEU A 44 -18.82 -10.83 -0.01
CA LEU A 44 -19.33 -11.97 -0.79
C LEU A 44 -19.83 -11.53 -2.16
N GLU A 45 -20.57 -10.43 -2.25
CA GLU A 45 -21.08 -9.89 -3.52
C GLU A 45 -19.94 -9.40 -4.42
N GLY A 46 -18.92 -8.73 -3.84
CA GLY A 46 -17.73 -8.29 -4.54
C GLY A 46 -16.95 -9.45 -5.18
N ILE A 47 -16.70 -10.51 -4.42
CA ILE A 47 -16.08 -11.73 -4.93
C ILE A 47 -16.89 -12.36 -6.07
N TYR A 48 -18.21 -12.31 -5.97
CA TYR A 48 -19.07 -12.89 -7.02
C TYR A 48 -19.08 -12.10 -8.32
N LYS A 49 -19.24 -10.80 -8.25
CA LYS A 49 -19.16 -9.95 -9.44
C LYS A 49 -17.83 -10.19 -10.15
N LYS A 50 -16.74 -10.22 -9.40
CA LYS A 50 -15.41 -10.51 -9.94
C LYS A 50 -15.36 -11.89 -10.59
N ARG A 51 -15.86 -12.95 -9.91
CA ARG A 51 -15.87 -14.32 -10.46
C ARG A 51 -16.81 -14.52 -11.64
N THR A 52 -17.89 -13.76 -11.73
CA THR A 52 -18.82 -13.85 -12.88
C THR A 52 -18.21 -13.17 -14.10
N ILE A 53 -17.62 -11.99 -13.92
CA ILE A 53 -16.84 -11.30 -14.95
C ILE A 53 -15.66 -12.17 -15.40
N ASP A 54 -14.92 -12.74 -14.44
CA ASP A 54 -13.80 -13.66 -14.72
C ASP A 54 -14.26 -14.90 -15.50
N LYS A 55 -15.47 -15.41 -15.25
CA LYS A 55 -16.00 -16.58 -15.95
C LYS A 55 -16.38 -16.27 -17.40
N GLU A 56 -17.03 -15.14 -17.65
CA GLU A 56 -17.36 -14.69 -19.00
C GLU A 56 -16.09 -14.35 -19.78
N MET A 57 -15.18 -13.60 -19.18
CA MET A 57 -13.88 -13.27 -19.74
C MET A 57 -13.04 -14.53 -20.00
N ASN A 58 -13.05 -15.50 -19.09
CA ASN A 58 -12.37 -16.78 -19.28
C ASN A 58 -12.96 -17.61 -20.43
N MET A 59 -14.27 -17.54 -20.64
CA MET A 59 -14.90 -18.21 -21.80
C MET A 59 -14.50 -17.57 -23.13
N GLU A 60 -14.43 -16.23 -23.18
CA GLU A 60 -13.95 -15.51 -24.35
C GLU A 60 -12.47 -15.77 -24.63
N ILE A 61 -11.64 -15.71 -23.59
CA ILE A 61 -10.21 -16.03 -23.68
C ILE A 61 -10.03 -17.47 -24.18
N ARG A 62 -10.77 -18.43 -23.61
CA ARG A 62 -10.72 -19.82 -24.06
C ARG A 62 -11.04 -19.95 -25.54
N LYS A 63 -12.09 -19.29 -26.00
CA LYS A 63 -12.48 -19.31 -27.42
C LYS A 63 -11.39 -18.73 -28.31
N VAL A 64 -10.80 -17.60 -27.90
CA VAL A 64 -9.67 -16.99 -28.61
C VAL A 64 -8.46 -17.94 -28.67
N ILE A 65 -8.15 -18.62 -27.57
CA ILE A 65 -7.05 -19.59 -27.52
C ILE A 65 -7.33 -20.76 -28.45
N GLU A 66 -8.53 -21.35 -28.40
CA GLU A 66 -8.95 -22.45 -29.28
C GLU A 66 -8.83 -22.08 -30.76
N GLU A 67 -9.30 -20.89 -31.14
CA GLU A 67 -9.22 -20.36 -32.50
C GLU A 67 -7.76 -20.07 -32.92
N ARG A 68 -7.00 -19.40 -32.09
CA ARG A 68 -5.61 -19.00 -32.37
C ARG A 68 -4.68 -20.20 -32.51
N LEU A 69 -4.83 -21.19 -31.64
CA LEU A 69 -4.05 -22.42 -31.66
C LEU A 69 -4.62 -23.48 -32.61
N LYS A 70 -5.78 -23.21 -33.27
CA LYS A 70 -6.47 -24.12 -34.19
C LYS A 70 -6.73 -25.49 -33.54
N LEU A 71 -7.08 -25.51 -32.26
CA LEU A 71 -7.32 -26.74 -31.52
C LEU A 71 -8.54 -27.53 -32.03
N ASP A 72 -9.48 -26.84 -32.70
CA ASP A 72 -10.62 -27.43 -33.40
C ASP A 72 -10.21 -28.34 -34.54
N LYS A 73 -9.04 -28.10 -35.15
CA LYS A 73 -8.47 -28.89 -36.23
C LYS A 73 -7.68 -30.12 -35.80
N CYS A 74 -7.36 -30.23 -34.53
CA CYS A 74 -6.65 -31.38 -33.98
C CYS A 74 -7.61 -32.56 -33.81
N LEU A 75 -7.26 -33.69 -34.39
CA LEU A 75 -8.07 -34.93 -34.37
C LEU A 75 -7.96 -35.66 -33.02
N ASP A 76 -6.82 -35.51 -32.32
CA ASP A 76 -6.53 -36.18 -31.05
C ASP A 76 -6.37 -35.22 -29.88
N ASN A 77 -7.00 -35.53 -28.76
CA ASN A 77 -6.87 -34.80 -27.52
C ASN A 77 -5.44 -34.80 -26.96
N ARG A 78 -4.63 -35.82 -27.27
CA ARG A 78 -3.22 -35.84 -26.87
C ARG A 78 -2.40 -34.77 -27.58
N GLU A 79 -2.70 -34.50 -28.83
CA GLU A 79 -2.08 -33.43 -29.60
C GLU A 79 -2.48 -32.06 -29.06
N LYS A 80 -3.76 -31.88 -28.72
CA LYS A 80 -4.24 -30.64 -28.05
C LYS A 80 -3.50 -30.37 -26.75
N VAL A 81 -3.31 -31.40 -25.93
CA VAL A 81 -2.57 -31.28 -24.66
C VAL A 81 -1.11 -30.89 -24.91
N ARG A 82 -0.43 -31.46 -25.90
CA ARG A 82 0.96 -31.11 -26.24
C ARG A 82 1.09 -29.65 -26.69
N ILE A 83 0.18 -29.19 -27.54
CA ILE A 83 0.16 -27.81 -28.02
C ILE A 83 -0.07 -26.86 -26.84
N LEU A 84 -1.07 -27.14 -26.00
CA LEU A 84 -1.37 -26.34 -24.84
C LEU A 84 -0.20 -26.30 -23.84
N GLN A 85 0.43 -27.44 -23.57
CA GLN A 85 1.58 -27.51 -22.65
C GLN A 85 2.74 -26.64 -23.16
N SER A 86 3.10 -26.76 -24.44
CA SER A 86 4.14 -25.91 -25.03
C SER A 86 3.82 -24.43 -24.90
N LYS A 87 2.53 -24.05 -25.00
CA LYS A 87 2.13 -22.64 -24.88
C LYS A 87 2.04 -22.17 -23.43
N ILE A 88 1.79 -23.05 -22.48
CA ILE A 88 1.89 -22.75 -21.06
C ILE A 88 3.34 -22.43 -20.71
N ASP A 89 4.29 -23.26 -21.15
CA ASP A 89 5.71 -23.05 -20.92
C ASP A 89 6.18 -21.69 -21.51
N ASP A 90 5.75 -21.37 -22.77
CA ASP A 90 6.01 -20.07 -23.40
C ASP A 90 5.41 -18.89 -22.60
N MET A 91 4.21 -19.06 -22.02
CA MET A 91 3.53 -18.02 -21.23
C MET A 91 4.20 -17.78 -19.89
N ASP A 92 4.67 -18.84 -19.23
CA ASP A 92 5.41 -18.72 -17.98
C ASP A 92 6.69 -17.91 -18.16
N GLU A 93 7.40 -18.12 -19.27
CA GLU A 93 8.59 -17.34 -19.61
C GLU A 93 8.22 -15.86 -19.85
N ILE A 94 7.13 -15.59 -20.59
CA ILE A 94 6.63 -14.22 -20.83
C ILE A 94 6.26 -13.54 -19.50
N LEU A 95 5.57 -14.24 -18.60
CA LEU A 95 5.19 -13.69 -17.29
C LEU A 95 6.41 -13.32 -16.46
N GLN A 96 7.42 -14.19 -16.42
CA GLN A 96 8.69 -13.90 -15.73
C GLN A 96 9.40 -12.68 -16.31
N GLN A 97 9.41 -12.52 -17.64
CA GLN A 97 9.97 -11.35 -18.29
C GLN A 97 9.17 -10.08 -17.95
N MET A 98 7.84 -10.15 -17.93
CA MET A 98 6.99 -9.01 -17.56
C MET A 98 7.22 -8.59 -16.10
N GLU A 99 7.34 -9.51 -15.17
CA GLU A 99 7.66 -9.23 -13.77
C GLU A 99 9.05 -8.57 -13.64
N THR A 100 10.03 -9.09 -14.36
CA THR A 100 11.37 -8.50 -14.39
C THR A 100 11.35 -7.06 -14.91
N MET A 101 10.66 -6.83 -16.03
CA MET A 101 10.49 -5.49 -16.61
C MET A 101 9.72 -4.55 -15.66
N GLN A 102 8.69 -5.05 -14.99
CA GLN A 102 7.94 -4.27 -14.00
C GLN A 102 8.87 -3.80 -12.88
N ASN A 103 9.68 -4.69 -12.33
CA ASN A 103 10.64 -4.36 -11.28
C ASN A 103 11.71 -3.36 -11.77
N GLU A 104 12.20 -3.50 -13.00
CA GLU A 104 13.13 -2.54 -13.61
C GLU A 104 12.51 -1.14 -13.72
N TYR A 105 11.26 -1.04 -14.18
CA TYR A 105 10.57 0.27 -14.29
C TYR A 105 10.29 0.88 -12.92
N ARG A 106 9.90 0.08 -11.93
CA ARG A 106 9.74 0.55 -10.54
C ARG A 106 11.04 1.11 -9.99
N ASN A 107 12.14 0.39 -10.18
CA ASN A 107 13.46 0.85 -9.74
C ASN A 107 13.86 2.18 -10.41
N LYS A 108 13.49 2.39 -11.67
CA LYS A 108 13.71 3.67 -12.37
C LYS A 108 12.90 4.81 -11.75
N ILE A 109 11.63 4.55 -11.36
CA ILE A 109 10.80 5.52 -10.65
C ILE A 109 11.46 5.92 -9.32
N PHE A 110 11.87 4.94 -8.51
CA PHE A 110 12.53 5.22 -7.24
C PHE A 110 13.88 5.93 -7.40
N ALA A 111 14.65 5.59 -8.43
CA ALA A 111 15.88 6.29 -8.74
C ALA A 111 15.63 7.77 -9.11
N SER A 112 14.62 8.04 -9.94
CA SER A 112 14.20 9.39 -10.29
C SER A 112 13.76 10.20 -9.07
N TRP A 113 13.01 9.59 -8.16
CA TRP A 113 12.60 10.24 -6.91
C TRP A 113 13.80 10.57 -6.01
N ARG A 114 14.78 9.66 -5.89
CA ARG A 114 16.00 9.95 -5.13
C ARG A 114 16.73 11.15 -5.68
N GLU A 115 16.85 11.24 -7.00
CA GLU A 115 17.47 12.39 -7.67
C GLU A 115 16.69 13.68 -7.43
N GLU A 116 15.35 13.65 -7.57
CA GLU A 116 14.49 14.81 -7.31
C GLU A 116 14.60 15.28 -5.86
N VAL A 117 14.54 14.35 -4.89
CA VAL A 117 14.65 14.66 -3.46
C VAL A 117 16.01 15.21 -3.11
N ALA A 118 17.10 14.66 -3.67
CA ALA A 118 18.46 15.17 -3.47
C ALA A 118 18.62 16.60 -4.01
N ASN A 119 18.02 16.90 -5.16
CA ASN A 119 18.03 18.24 -5.73
C ASN A 119 17.17 19.24 -4.95
N ARG A 120 16.03 18.80 -4.42
CA ARG A 120 15.06 19.64 -3.69
C ARG A 120 15.49 19.92 -2.25
N TYR A 121 16.14 18.96 -1.61
CA TYR A 121 16.53 19.01 -0.19
C TYR A 121 18.02 18.68 0.02
N PRO A 122 18.96 19.38 -0.64
CA PRO A 122 20.39 19.08 -0.58
C PRO A 122 21.00 19.26 0.82
N GLN A 123 20.31 19.99 1.71
CA GLN A 123 20.77 20.27 3.07
C GLN A 123 20.54 19.07 4.03
N TYR A 124 19.73 18.10 3.67
CA TYR A 124 19.44 16.95 4.52
C TYR A 124 20.27 15.72 4.10
N ARG A 125 20.51 14.83 5.03
CA ARG A 125 21.05 13.51 4.73
C ARG A 125 19.95 12.67 4.04
N HIS A 126 20.31 11.92 3.01
CA HIS A 126 19.38 11.08 2.28
C HIS A 126 19.57 9.63 2.68
N THR A 127 18.47 8.86 2.69
CA THR A 127 18.54 7.40 2.85
C THR A 127 19.15 6.77 1.61
N THR A 128 19.83 5.65 1.82
CA THR A 128 20.43 4.84 0.76
C THR A 128 19.60 3.56 0.56
N PRO A 129 19.78 2.82 -0.54
CA PRO A 129 19.11 1.52 -0.72
C PRO A 129 19.44 0.51 0.37
N GLU A 130 20.58 0.63 1.04
CA GLU A 130 20.99 -0.22 2.16
C GLU A 130 20.16 0.03 3.43
N ASP A 131 19.45 1.16 3.49
CA ASP A 131 18.52 1.48 4.61
C ASP A 131 17.14 0.82 4.46
N ASP A 132 16.97 -0.13 3.54
CA ASP A 132 15.69 -0.79 3.20
C ASP A 132 14.57 0.19 2.82
N THR A 133 14.93 1.38 2.34
CA THR A 133 13.99 2.41 1.90
C THR A 133 14.12 2.68 0.40
N HIS A 134 13.04 3.10 -0.24
CA HIS A 134 13.11 3.49 -1.66
C HIS A 134 13.65 4.90 -1.83
N VAL A 135 13.17 5.83 -1.02
CA VAL A 135 13.63 7.21 -0.96
C VAL A 135 13.31 7.80 0.40
N GLY A 136 14.20 8.60 0.95
CA GLY A 136 13.94 9.25 2.23
C GLY A 136 14.96 10.33 2.54
N VAL A 137 14.60 11.15 3.53
CA VAL A 137 15.46 12.17 4.11
C VAL A 137 15.55 11.98 5.62
N ILE A 138 16.70 12.33 6.17
CA ILE A 138 16.99 12.27 7.59
C ILE A 138 17.24 13.70 8.05
N MET A 139 16.45 14.14 9.00
CA MET A 139 16.42 15.50 9.54
C MET A 139 16.66 15.47 11.02
N GLU A 140 17.12 16.58 11.61
CA GLU A 140 17.19 16.77 13.03
C GLU A 140 16.15 17.82 13.46
N ILE A 141 15.26 17.44 14.38
CA ILE A 141 14.19 18.28 14.91
C ILE A 141 14.26 18.24 16.43
N GLY A 142 14.54 19.39 17.08
CA GLY A 142 14.66 19.45 18.54
C GLY A 142 15.75 18.54 19.11
N GLY A 143 16.83 18.30 18.37
CA GLY A 143 17.90 17.37 18.76
C GLY A 143 17.50 15.89 18.64
N ILE A 144 16.48 15.60 17.86
CA ILE A 144 15.98 14.25 17.57
C ILE A 144 16.16 13.97 16.08
N GLU A 145 16.79 12.84 15.76
CA GLU A 145 16.88 12.39 14.37
C GLU A 145 15.52 11.81 13.92
N VAL A 146 14.98 12.38 12.85
CA VAL A 146 13.68 12.03 12.25
C VAL A 146 13.91 11.56 10.82
N TRP A 147 13.41 10.38 10.51
CA TRP A 147 13.47 9.77 9.19
C TRP A 147 12.11 9.87 8.52
N ALA A 148 12.03 10.58 7.40
CA ALA A 148 10.86 10.58 6.53
C ALA A 148 11.20 9.82 5.25
N TYR A 149 10.43 8.78 4.91
CA TYR A 149 10.77 7.91 3.80
C TYR A 149 9.57 7.19 3.18
N ILE A 150 9.77 6.73 1.94
CA ILE A 150 8.87 5.79 1.26
C ILE A 150 9.46 4.40 1.41
N PHE A 151 8.61 3.46 1.77
CA PHE A 151 8.94 2.05 1.94
C PHE A 151 7.91 1.17 1.22
N GLU A 152 8.30 -0.07 0.88
CA GLU A 152 7.44 -1.05 0.25
C GLU A 152 7.52 -2.39 0.96
N ASN A 153 6.35 -2.88 1.37
CA ASN A 153 6.17 -4.25 1.87
C ASN A 153 4.76 -4.71 1.49
N SER A 154 4.58 -5.34 0.35
CA SER A 154 3.28 -5.69 -0.24
C SER A 154 2.37 -4.50 -0.61
N GLN A 155 2.60 -3.33 -0.06
CA GLN A 155 1.97 -2.03 -0.36
C GLN A 155 3.05 -0.95 -0.32
N LEU A 156 2.77 0.19 -0.96
CA LEU A 156 3.58 1.40 -0.78
C LEU A 156 3.10 2.15 0.46
N TYR A 157 4.02 2.70 1.23
CA TYR A 157 3.64 3.63 2.28
C TYR A 157 4.69 4.71 2.51
N CYS A 158 4.20 5.87 2.92
CA CYS A 158 4.98 6.97 3.43
C CYS A 158 5.03 6.86 4.94
N GLN A 159 6.22 6.88 5.51
CA GLN A 159 6.45 6.74 6.94
C GLN A 159 7.35 7.84 7.45
N VAL A 160 7.10 8.24 8.70
CA VAL A 160 8.02 9.04 9.50
C VAL A 160 8.34 8.26 10.76
N GLU A 161 9.62 8.14 11.05
CA GLU A 161 10.15 7.39 12.20
C GLU A 161 11.18 8.24 12.95
N MET A 162 11.20 8.11 14.27
CA MET A 162 12.24 8.72 15.11
C MET A 162 13.31 7.70 15.43
N SER A 163 14.58 8.13 15.48
CA SER A 163 15.69 7.27 15.86
C SER A 163 15.44 6.60 17.20
N ARG A 164 15.67 5.29 17.26
CA ARG A 164 15.53 4.45 18.44
C ARG A 164 16.60 4.70 19.52
N ASP A 165 17.69 5.37 19.18
CA ASP A 165 18.85 5.58 20.04
C ASP A 165 18.67 6.71 21.07
N LEU A 166 17.46 7.24 21.17
CA LEU A 166 17.15 8.27 22.17
C LEU A 166 17.14 7.72 23.59
N PRO A 167 17.85 8.38 24.54
CA PRO A 167 17.76 8.02 25.95
C PRO A 167 16.32 8.10 26.44
N ASN A 168 15.90 7.11 27.23
CA ASN A 168 14.51 6.89 27.66
C ASN A 168 13.77 8.12 28.25
N LYS A 169 14.47 9.19 28.62
CA LYS A 169 13.91 10.43 29.19
C LYS A 169 13.24 11.36 28.14
N LYS A 170 13.49 11.19 26.84
CA LYS A 170 12.91 12.04 25.76
C LYS A 170 11.74 11.37 25.00
N ARG A 171 11.37 10.15 25.39
CA ARG A 171 10.34 9.34 24.71
C ARG A 171 8.89 9.76 24.97
N ASN A 172 8.58 11.04 25.02
CA ASN A 172 7.18 11.46 24.96
C ASN A 172 6.75 11.68 23.49
N ILE A 173 6.94 10.64 22.70
CA ILE A 173 6.86 10.62 21.25
C ILE A 173 5.45 10.95 20.74
N LYS A 174 4.39 10.52 21.44
CA LYS A 174 3.00 10.86 21.09
C LYS A 174 2.72 12.36 20.97
N LYS A 175 3.45 13.20 21.71
CA LYS A 175 3.30 14.66 21.60
C LYS A 175 4.04 15.25 20.40
N SER A 176 5.03 14.54 19.85
CA SER A 176 5.85 15.07 18.76
C SER A 176 5.13 15.03 17.43
N TRP A 177 4.36 13.97 17.12
CA TRP A 177 3.62 13.87 15.85
C TRP A 177 2.49 14.88 15.75
N VAL A 178 1.71 15.02 16.83
CA VAL A 178 0.67 16.07 16.96
C VAL A 178 1.29 17.46 16.79
N TYR A 179 2.47 17.65 17.37
CA TYR A 179 3.21 18.91 17.28
C TYR A 179 3.66 19.26 15.86
N LEU A 180 4.08 18.24 15.07
CA LEU A 180 4.44 18.42 13.67
C LEU A 180 3.21 18.52 12.75
N GLY A 181 1.99 18.28 13.24
CA GLY A 181 0.75 18.27 12.46
C GLY A 181 0.78 17.25 11.34
N LEU A 182 1.41 16.09 11.58
CA LEU A 182 1.52 15.01 10.59
C LEU A 182 0.37 14.01 10.64
N GLU A 183 -0.45 14.02 11.70
CA GLU A 183 -1.56 13.09 11.91
C GLU A 183 -2.63 13.16 10.79
N ASP A 184 -2.81 14.33 10.19
CA ASP A 184 -3.73 14.51 9.05
C ASP A 184 -3.20 13.87 7.76
N LEU A 185 -1.88 13.79 7.60
CA LEU A 185 -1.21 13.21 6.45
C LEU A 185 -0.97 11.72 6.61
N LEU A 186 -0.62 11.30 7.83
CA LEU A 186 -0.19 9.95 8.20
C LEU A 186 -1.06 9.44 9.36
N PRO A 187 -2.25 8.89 9.09
CA PRO A 187 -3.25 8.56 10.12
C PRO A 187 -2.94 7.32 10.95
N GLN A 188 -1.98 6.46 10.54
CA GLN A 188 -1.58 5.29 11.32
C GLN A 188 -0.40 5.63 12.22
N GLU A 189 -0.43 5.18 13.47
CA GLU A 189 0.63 5.47 14.45
C GLU A 189 1.05 4.25 15.26
N GLN A 190 2.33 4.21 15.61
CA GLN A 190 2.91 3.39 16.67
C GLN A 190 3.79 4.27 17.58
N THR A 191 4.52 3.64 18.50
CA THR A 191 5.30 4.36 19.53
C THR A 191 6.34 5.33 18.96
N ASP A 192 6.97 4.98 17.87
CA ASP A 192 8.12 5.66 17.27
C ASP A 192 7.96 5.97 15.78
N ALA A 193 6.81 5.65 15.20
CA ALA A 193 6.54 5.84 13.78
C ALA A 193 5.07 6.19 13.49
N ILE A 194 4.86 6.98 12.46
CA ILE A 194 3.53 7.20 11.86
C ILE A 194 3.62 7.00 10.36
N TRP A 195 2.53 6.53 9.76
CA TRP A 195 2.54 6.21 8.33
C TRP A 195 1.16 6.27 7.69
N LYS A 196 1.16 6.19 6.34
CA LYS A 196 -0.03 6.01 5.50
C LYS A 196 0.26 5.00 4.41
N TYR A 197 -0.66 4.06 4.22
CA TYR A 197 -0.63 3.10 3.12
C TYR A 197 -1.22 3.67 1.84
N PHE A 198 -0.67 3.22 0.72
CA PHE A 198 -1.12 3.54 -0.63
C PHE A 198 -1.28 2.25 -1.43
N ASP A 199 -2.13 2.28 -2.43
CA ASP A 199 -2.23 1.17 -3.38
C ASP A 199 -0.87 0.93 -4.03
N TYR A 200 -0.58 -0.32 -4.37
CA TYR A 200 0.73 -0.76 -4.88
C TYR A 200 1.22 0.02 -6.11
N ASN A 201 0.32 0.60 -6.90
CA ASN A 201 0.62 1.39 -8.10
C ASN A 201 0.34 2.90 -7.94
N ASP A 202 -0.02 3.37 -6.75
CA ASP A 202 -0.24 4.80 -6.48
C ASP A 202 1.08 5.52 -6.20
N PHE A 203 1.96 5.52 -7.20
CA PHE A 203 3.27 6.16 -7.13
C PHE A 203 3.17 7.68 -6.92
N GLU A 204 2.23 8.32 -7.59
CA GLU A 204 2.04 9.77 -7.46
C GLU A 204 1.52 10.15 -6.07
N GLY A 205 0.53 9.42 -5.57
CA GLY A 205 -0.04 9.66 -4.24
C GLY A 205 0.97 9.51 -3.13
N VAL A 206 1.78 8.44 -3.13
CA VAL A 206 2.80 8.22 -2.09
C VAL A 206 3.91 9.26 -2.15
N PHE A 207 4.38 9.64 -3.34
CA PHE A 207 5.45 10.62 -3.50
C PHE A 207 5.00 12.02 -3.10
N ASN A 208 3.80 12.43 -3.50
CA ASN A 208 3.22 13.71 -3.09
C ASN A 208 3.00 13.79 -1.57
N CYS A 209 2.55 12.70 -0.94
CA CYS A 209 2.43 12.62 0.51
C CYS A 209 3.80 12.79 1.18
N PHE A 210 4.81 12.09 0.68
CA PHE A 210 6.18 12.20 1.18
C PHE A 210 6.71 13.64 1.10
N LEU A 211 6.54 14.32 -0.02
CA LEU A 211 6.98 15.71 -0.18
C LEU A 211 6.26 16.64 0.82
N GLN A 212 4.95 16.46 1.03
CA GLN A 212 4.21 17.24 2.02
C GLN A 212 4.71 17.01 3.45
N VAL A 213 5.04 15.76 3.78
CA VAL A 213 5.62 15.39 5.07
C VAL A 213 6.96 16.09 5.28
N VAL A 214 7.86 16.02 4.30
CA VAL A 214 9.18 16.68 4.38
C VAL A 214 9.04 18.18 4.55
N GLU A 215 8.13 18.83 3.81
CA GLU A 215 7.89 20.28 3.96
C GLU A 215 7.35 20.65 5.34
N LYS A 216 6.46 19.85 5.94
CA LYS A 216 6.00 20.08 7.30
C LYS A 216 7.13 19.94 8.34
N CYS A 217 7.96 18.92 8.22
CA CYS A 217 9.13 18.76 9.08
C CYS A 217 10.11 19.94 8.93
N LYS A 218 10.34 20.41 7.71
CA LYS A 218 11.17 21.59 7.44
C LYS A 218 10.63 22.85 8.11
N GLN A 219 9.33 23.11 8.01
CA GLN A 219 8.68 24.26 8.69
C GLN A 219 8.90 24.22 10.20
N GLU A 220 8.86 23.03 10.79
CA GLU A 220 9.11 22.89 12.21
C GLU A 220 10.57 23.18 12.60
N ILE A 221 11.54 22.73 11.81
CA ILE A 221 12.96 23.08 11.97
C ILE A 221 13.16 24.59 11.90
N GLU A 222 12.54 25.26 10.93
CA GLU A 222 12.61 26.71 10.78
C GLU A 222 12.01 27.43 11.99
N ARG A 223 10.89 26.96 12.53
CA ARG A 223 10.24 27.52 13.72
C ARG A 223 11.11 27.37 14.97
N GLU A 224 11.73 26.21 15.18
CA GLU A 224 12.64 26.00 16.31
C GLU A 224 13.87 26.90 16.25
N ASN A 225 14.45 27.06 15.05
CA ASN A 225 15.59 27.95 14.85
C ASN A 225 15.26 29.42 15.16
N GLN A 226 14.06 29.88 14.79
CA GLN A 226 13.61 31.25 15.12
C GLN A 226 13.41 31.42 16.63
N ALA A 227 12.77 30.48 17.32
CA ALA A 227 12.57 30.52 18.77
C ALA A 227 13.90 30.49 19.54
N GLY A 228 14.89 29.76 19.05
CA GLY A 228 16.23 29.75 19.63
C GLY A 228 16.93 31.12 19.56
N VAL A 229 16.83 31.80 18.44
CA VAL A 229 17.42 33.16 18.25
C VAL A 229 16.76 34.20 19.17
N GLU A 230 15.43 34.15 19.33
CA GLU A 230 14.72 35.09 20.22
C GLU A 230 15.11 34.88 21.69
N SER A 231 15.26 33.64 22.14
CA SER A 231 15.66 33.32 23.52
C SER A 231 17.10 33.75 23.85
N GLU A 232 18.02 33.73 22.88
CA GLU A 232 19.39 34.21 23.04
C GLU A 232 19.44 35.76 23.09
N ALA A 233 18.58 36.44 22.32
CA ALA A 233 18.50 37.90 22.32
C ALA A 233 17.98 38.45 23.66
N GLU A 234 16.99 37.79 24.28
CA GLU A 234 16.44 38.19 25.59
C GLU A 234 17.41 37.90 26.76
N SER A 235 18.37 37.00 26.59
CA SER A 235 19.36 36.68 27.62
C SER A 235 20.55 37.61 27.70
N VAL A 236 20.67 38.58 26.75
CA VAL A 236 21.79 39.51 26.65
C VAL A 236 21.43 40.93 27.13
N GLU A 237 20.13 41.17 27.45
CA GLU A 237 19.66 42.40 28.16
C GLU A 237 19.65 42.18 29.71
#